data_7f09c49da8759bbedff550188d135e23
#
_entry.id   7f09c49da8759bbedff550188d135e23
#
_cell.length_a   1.000
_cell.length_b   1.000
_cell.length_c   1.000
_cell.angle_alpha   90.00
_cell.angle_beta   90.00
_cell.angle_gamma   90.00
#
_symmetry.space_group_name_H-M   'P 1'
#
loop_
_entity.id
_entity.type
_entity.pdbx_description
1 polymer ?
#
loop_
_entity_poly.entity_id
_entity_poly.type
_entity_poly.pdbx_seq_one_letter_code
_entity_poly.pdbx_strand_id
1 'polypeptide(L)'
;DGDLHVRSQVSSRTELGQLSDSFDHMIAKTAELMDERLRSEEQKRKSEWKALQAQIQPHFLYNTLDSIIWMSHAGRNAEVVEMTSALALLLRSSIGDGSDTNTLKKEIAHVRSYLTIQKMRYNEKLRYEIDLDPQTEDCLLPKLILQPLVENAIYHGIKVKQQGGTVRIESLLEEDRLLITVEDDGVGMTPEQLETILDKKESDAESTKIGVYNVNERLQLFFGPDAVMKYYSTPGVRTMVMLVLPIVRGKEEDSHAED
;
A
#
# COMPACT_ATOMS: atom_id res chain seq x y z
N ASP A 1 -18.29 36.05 -17.07
CA ASP A 1 -16.95 35.84 -17.62
C ASP A 1 -15.92 35.31 -16.58
N GLY A 2 -16.28 35.17 -15.30
CA GLY A 2 -15.45 34.51 -14.28
C GLY A 2 -14.33 35.41 -13.67
N ASP A 3 -14.28 36.67 -14.01
CA ASP A 3 -13.30 37.60 -13.41
C ASP A 3 -13.78 38.06 -12.02
N LEU A 4 -13.12 37.57 -10.98
CA LEU A 4 -13.38 37.88 -9.57
C LEU A 4 -12.63 39.14 -9.07
N HIS A 5 -11.91 39.86 -9.95
CA HIS A 5 -11.25 41.12 -9.60
C HIS A 5 -12.08 42.34 -9.92
N VAL A 6 -13.23 42.20 -10.58
CA VAL A 6 -14.15 43.27 -10.88
C VAL A 6 -14.71 43.84 -9.58
N ARG A 7 -14.80 45.18 -9.48
CA ARG A 7 -15.42 45.89 -8.40
C ARG A 7 -16.52 46.76 -8.95
N SER A 8 -17.59 46.91 -8.19
CA SER A 8 -18.65 47.87 -8.50
C SER A 8 -18.11 49.27 -8.31
N GLN A 9 -18.26 50.15 -9.33
CA GLN A 9 -17.82 51.53 -9.28
C GLN A 9 -18.94 52.49 -8.77
N VAL A 10 -20.00 51.94 -8.16
CA VAL A 10 -21.15 52.73 -7.68
C VAL A 10 -20.85 53.27 -6.29
N SER A 11 -20.55 54.55 -6.22
CA SER A 11 -20.41 55.30 -4.96
C SER A 11 -21.72 56.07 -4.69
N SER A 12 -22.54 55.59 -3.75
CA SER A 12 -23.78 56.24 -3.36
C SER A 12 -24.01 56.08 -1.85
N ARG A 13 -24.60 57.09 -1.20
CA ARG A 13 -25.00 57.04 0.21
C ARG A 13 -26.41 56.46 0.43
N THR A 14 -26.96 55.82 -0.59
CA THR A 14 -28.30 55.20 -0.58
C THR A 14 -28.20 53.70 -0.47
N GLU A 15 -29.35 53.00 -0.46
CA GLU A 15 -29.45 51.54 -0.45
C GLU A 15 -28.65 50.89 -1.59
N LEU A 16 -28.50 51.60 -2.74
CA LEU A 16 -27.66 51.12 -3.88
C LEU A 16 -26.18 51.08 -3.53
N GLY A 17 -25.67 51.99 -2.69
CA GLY A 17 -24.30 51.95 -2.19
C GLY A 17 -24.06 50.74 -1.28
N GLN A 18 -24.99 50.49 -0.34
CA GLN A 18 -24.90 49.33 0.56
C GLN A 18 -24.97 48.01 -0.21
N LEU A 19 -25.78 47.93 -1.27
CA LEU A 19 -25.85 46.77 -2.13
C LEU A 19 -24.53 46.55 -2.91
N SER A 20 -23.93 47.61 -3.42
CA SER A 20 -22.65 47.64 -4.10
C SER A 20 -21.53 47.12 -3.18
N ASP A 21 -21.45 47.64 -1.93
CA ASP A 21 -20.46 47.21 -0.94
C ASP A 21 -20.62 45.72 -0.57
N SER A 22 -21.88 45.28 -0.41
CA SER A 22 -22.19 43.88 -0.11
C SER A 22 -21.78 42.93 -1.26
N PHE A 23 -22.00 43.39 -2.51
CA PHE A 23 -21.63 42.66 -3.70
C PHE A 23 -20.08 42.54 -3.84
N ASP A 24 -19.37 43.66 -3.65
CA ASP A 24 -17.91 43.67 -3.67
C ASP A 24 -17.30 42.83 -2.56
N HIS A 25 -17.92 42.84 -1.37
CA HIS A 25 -17.52 41.95 -0.28
C HIS A 25 -17.72 40.45 -0.63
N MET A 26 -18.87 40.14 -1.24
CA MET A 26 -19.14 38.73 -1.71
C MET A 26 -18.14 38.28 -2.76
N ILE A 27 -17.82 39.13 -3.74
CA ILE A 27 -16.81 38.80 -4.77
C ILE A 27 -15.45 38.60 -4.11
N ALA A 28 -15.04 39.49 -3.20
CA ALA A 28 -13.76 39.36 -2.50
C ALA A 28 -13.69 38.05 -1.68
N LYS A 29 -14.78 37.71 -0.97
CA LYS A 29 -14.85 36.48 -0.20
C LYS A 29 -14.84 35.22 -1.08
N THR A 30 -15.49 35.27 -2.24
CA THR A 30 -15.47 34.18 -3.23
C THR A 30 -14.08 33.98 -3.81
N ALA A 31 -13.36 35.07 -4.13
CA ALA A 31 -11.99 35.01 -4.61
C ALA A 31 -11.04 34.41 -3.57
N GLU A 32 -11.17 34.85 -2.29
CA GLU A 32 -10.40 34.30 -1.16
C GLU A 32 -10.63 32.78 -0.99
N LEU A 33 -11.90 32.35 -0.99
CA LEU A 33 -12.26 30.93 -0.87
C LEU A 33 -11.77 30.09 -2.05
N MET A 34 -11.77 30.64 -3.26
CA MET A 34 -11.22 29.98 -4.43
C MET A 34 -9.70 29.81 -4.33
N ASP A 35 -8.98 30.83 -3.88
CA ASP A 35 -7.53 30.78 -3.69
C ASP A 35 -7.15 29.79 -2.58
N GLU A 36 -7.90 29.79 -1.47
CA GLU A 36 -7.73 28.83 -0.39
C GLU A 36 -7.97 27.37 -0.85
N ARG A 37 -9.02 27.16 -1.65
CA ARG A 37 -9.31 25.85 -2.24
C ARG A 37 -8.19 25.37 -3.17
N LEU A 38 -7.70 26.23 -4.06
CA LEU A 38 -6.61 25.91 -4.97
C LEU A 38 -5.34 25.54 -4.20
N ARG A 39 -5.00 26.28 -3.14
CA ARG A 39 -3.86 25.96 -2.27
C ARG A 39 -4.04 24.62 -1.55
N SER A 40 -5.25 24.37 -1.05
CA SER A 40 -5.57 23.08 -0.40
C SER A 40 -5.45 21.91 -1.36
N GLU A 41 -5.98 22.04 -2.58
CA GLU A 41 -5.86 21.01 -3.63
C GLU A 41 -4.39 20.78 -4.04
N GLU A 42 -3.58 21.84 -4.13
CA GLU A 42 -2.16 21.72 -4.42
C GLU A 42 -1.38 21.03 -3.29
N GLN A 43 -1.69 21.37 -2.04
CA GLN A 43 -1.11 20.68 -0.88
C GLN A 43 -1.50 19.21 -0.81
N LYS A 44 -2.79 18.91 -1.07
CA LYS A 44 -3.28 17.53 -1.14
C LYS A 44 -2.54 16.75 -2.21
N ARG A 45 -2.42 17.29 -3.43
CA ARG A 45 -1.68 16.67 -4.53
C ARG A 45 -0.19 16.45 -4.20
N LYS A 46 0.46 17.42 -3.53
CA LYS A 46 1.86 17.28 -3.07
C LYS A 46 2.00 16.20 -1.99
N SER A 47 1.01 16.10 -1.10
CA SER A 47 0.99 15.06 -0.06
C SER A 47 0.75 13.68 -0.65
N GLU A 48 -0.19 13.55 -1.59
CA GLU A 48 -0.44 12.31 -2.34
C GLU A 48 0.79 11.88 -3.14
N TRP A 49 1.46 12.84 -3.80
CA TRP A 49 2.71 12.58 -4.51
C TRP A 49 3.84 12.09 -3.59
N LYS A 50 4.01 12.72 -2.41
CA LYS A 50 4.97 12.27 -1.40
C LYS A 50 4.63 10.90 -0.85
N ALA A 51 3.34 10.61 -0.61
CA ALA A 51 2.88 9.30 -0.16
C ALA A 51 3.14 8.22 -1.21
N LEU A 52 2.87 8.50 -2.49
CA LEU A 52 3.20 7.62 -3.62
C LEU A 52 4.72 7.37 -3.72
N GLN A 53 5.53 8.42 -3.58
CA GLN A 53 6.99 8.31 -3.61
C GLN A 53 7.56 7.52 -2.43
N ALA A 54 6.91 7.59 -1.25
CA ALA A 54 7.29 6.82 -0.07
C ALA A 54 6.90 5.33 -0.16
N GLN A 55 5.89 4.99 -0.97
CA GLN A 55 5.46 3.60 -1.20
C GLN A 55 6.43 2.80 -2.08
N ILE A 56 7.20 3.47 -2.95
CA ILE A 56 8.24 2.82 -3.75
C ILE A 56 9.56 3.05 -3.02
N GLN A 57 10.13 2.01 -2.42
CA GLN A 57 11.48 2.09 -1.84
C GLN A 57 12.50 2.38 -2.96
N PRO A 58 13.14 3.58 -3.02
CA PRO A 58 14.05 3.91 -4.13
C PRO A 58 15.19 2.90 -4.27
N HIS A 59 15.69 2.41 -3.16
CA HIS A 59 16.74 1.40 -3.12
C HIS A 59 16.31 0.05 -3.74
N PHE A 60 15.05 -0.37 -3.58
CA PHE A 60 14.54 -1.56 -4.25
C PHE A 60 14.53 -1.37 -5.78
N LEU A 61 14.08 -0.20 -6.25
CA LEU A 61 14.03 0.12 -7.67
C LEU A 61 15.42 0.11 -8.30
N TYR A 62 16.38 0.84 -7.70
CA TYR A 62 17.77 0.87 -8.20
C TYR A 62 18.38 -0.53 -8.24
N ASN A 63 18.25 -1.31 -7.17
CA ASN A 63 18.78 -2.68 -7.13
C ASN A 63 18.13 -3.60 -8.17
N THR A 64 16.87 -3.39 -8.51
CA THR A 64 16.16 -4.17 -9.54
C THR A 64 16.67 -3.79 -10.93
N LEU A 65 16.87 -2.49 -11.21
CA LEU A 65 17.44 -2.03 -12.47
C LEU A 65 18.90 -2.51 -12.65
N ASP A 66 19.72 -2.47 -11.61
CA ASP A 66 21.09 -3.01 -11.64
C ASP A 66 21.09 -4.50 -11.94
N SER A 67 20.15 -5.26 -11.36
CA SER A 67 20.01 -6.68 -11.64
C SER A 67 19.62 -6.93 -13.09
N ILE A 68 18.71 -6.13 -13.67
CA ILE A 68 18.32 -6.22 -15.09
C ILE A 68 19.53 -5.95 -15.99
N ILE A 69 20.33 -4.91 -15.70
CA ILE A 69 21.53 -4.56 -16.45
C ILE A 69 22.54 -5.73 -16.40
N TRP A 70 22.79 -6.29 -15.21
CA TRP A 70 23.71 -7.40 -15.04
C TRP A 70 23.25 -8.65 -15.81
N MET A 71 21.96 -9.01 -15.75
CA MET A 71 21.38 -10.13 -16.51
C MET A 71 21.49 -9.91 -18.02
N SER A 72 21.29 -8.68 -18.48
CA SER A 72 21.45 -8.30 -19.89
C SER A 72 22.88 -8.52 -20.38
N HIS A 73 23.87 -8.07 -19.60
CA HIS A 73 25.28 -8.30 -19.91
C HIS A 73 25.66 -9.79 -19.89
N ALA A 74 25.00 -10.57 -19.05
CA ALA A 74 25.19 -12.02 -18.99
C ALA A 74 24.45 -12.80 -20.10
N GLY A 75 23.70 -12.13 -20.99
CA GLY A 75 22.94 -12.73 -22.06
C GLY A 75 21.68 -13.49 -21.60
N ARG A 76 21.20 -13.26 -20.35
CA ARG A 76 20.05 -13.92 -19.72
C ARG A 76 18.75 -13.24 -20.15
N ASN A 77 18.47 -13.16 -21.45
CA ASN A 77 17.38 -12.36 -22.02
C ASN A 77 15.98 -12.76 -21.51
N ALA A 78 15.71 -14.05 -21.29
CA ALA A 78 14.42 -14.49 -20.75
C ALA A 78 14.17 -13.92 -19.36
N GLU A 79 15.18 -13.91 -18.50
CA GLU A 79 15.09 -13.37 -17.14
C GLU A 79 14.99 -11.85 -17.11
N VAL A 80 15.65 -11.17 -18.08
CA VAL A 80 15.48 -9.71 -18.28
C VAL A 80 14.02 -9.39 -18.58
N VAL A 81 13.38 -10.13 -19.48
CA VAL A 81 11.97 -9.93 -19.83
C VAL A 81 11.07 -10.22 -18.64
N GLU A 82 11.30 -11.31 -17.91
CA GLU A 82 10.51 -11.67 -16.73
C GLU A 82 10.63 -10.61 -15.63
N MET A 83 11.85 -10.18 -15.27
CA MET A 83 12.08 -9.17 -14.23
C MET A 83 11.50 -7.81 -14.63
N THR A 84 11.66 -7.40 -15.89
CA THR A 84 11.10 -6.11 -16.38
C THR A 84 9.57 -6.15 -16.37
N SER A 85 8.97 -7.28 -16.76
CA SER A 85 7.52 -7.47 -16.71
C SER A 85 6.98 -7.42 -15.28
N ALA A 86 7.64 -8.11 -14.35
CA ALA A 86 7.29 -8.09 -12.93
C ALA A 86 7.40 -6.67 -12.34
N LEU A 87 8.47 -5.94 -12.68
CA LEU A 87 8.66 -4.55 -12.25
C LEU A 87 7.56 -3.63 -12.80
N ALA A 88 7.21 -3.77 -14.08
CA ALA A 88 6.14 -2.98 -14.70
C ALA A 88 4.77 -3.21 -14.04
N LEU A 89 4.44 -4.49 -13.69
CA LEU A 89 3.23 -4.85 -12.98
C LEU A 89 3.23 -4.28 -11.56
N LEU A 90 4.34 -4.39 -10.84
CA LEU A 90 4.50 -3.84 -9.49
C LEU A 90 4.27 -2.31 -9.49
N LEU A 91 4.89 -1.59 -10.41
CA LEU A 91 4.74 -0.13 -10.52
C LEU A 91 3.31 0.26 -10.90
N ARG A 92 2.69 -0.45 -11.84
CA ARG A 92 1.31 -0.17 -12.26
C ARG A 92 0.32 -0.37 -11.13
N SER A 93 0.46 -1.44 -10.35
CA SER A 93 -0.42 -1.70 -9.20
C SER A 93 -0.20 -0.73 -8.05
N SER A 94 1.01 -0.16 -7.91
CA SER A 94 1.32 0.87 -6.90
C SER A 94 0.73 2.25 -7.26
N ILE A 95 0.62 2.59 -8.56
CA ILE A 95 0.13 3.89 -9.03
C ILE A 95 -1.41 3.96 -9.00
N GLY A 96 -2.09 2.83 -9.12
CA GLY A 96 -3.53 2.61 -8.88
C GLY A 96 -4.54 3.59 -9.49
N ASP A 97 -5.80 3.22 -9.38
CA ASP A 97 -7.00 3.90 -9.92
C ASP A 97 -7.66 4.91 -8.95
N GLY A 98 -6.92 5.38 -7.93
CA GLY A 98 -7.45 6.29 -6.90
C GLY A 98 -8.29 5.61 -5.81
N SER A 99 -8.56 4.30 -5.91
CA SER A 99 -9.23 3.54 -4.85
C SER A 99 -8.26 3.26 -3.69
N ASP A 100 -8.75 3.27 -2.46
CA ASP A 100 -7.96 2.93 -1.25
C ASP A 100 -7.97 1.41 -0.97
N THR A 101 -8.71 0.62 -1.74
CA THR A 101 -8.89 -0.83 -1.55
C THR A 101 -8.53 -1.64 -2.80
N ASN A 102 -8.15 -2.89 -2.57
CA ASN A 102 -7.96 -3.91 -3.58
C ASN A 102 -8.70 -5.19 -3.20
N THR A 103 -8.98 -6.05 -4.17
CA THR A 103 -9.32 -7.44 -3.87
C THR A 103 -8.07 -8.20 -3.42
N LEU A 104 -8.25 -9.28 -2.63
CA LEU A 104 -7.14 -10.16 -2.24
C LEU A 104 -6.38 -10.65 -3.49
N LYS A 105 -7.08 -10.99 -4.57
CA LYS A 105 -6.48 -11.36 -5.86
C LYS A 105 -5.49 -10.31 -6.38
N LYS A 106 -5.85 -9.02 -6.33
CA LYS A 106 -4.97 -7.92 -6.76
C LYS A 106 -3.78 -7.74 -5.81
N GLU A 107 -3.99 -7.86 -4.48
CA GLU A 107 -2.91 -7.82 -3.48
C GLU A 107 -1.91 -8.96 -3.71
N ILE A 108 -2.40 -10.17 -3.96
CA ILE A 108 -1.55 -11.34 -4.26
C ILE A 108 -0.81 -11.19 -5.59
N ALA A 109 -1.44 -10.65 -6.63
CA ALA A 109 -0.77 -10.37 -7.90
C ALA A 109 0.39 -9.37 -7.71
N HIS A 110 0.18 -8.33 -6.88
CA HIS A 110 1.20 -7.37 -6.50
C HIS A 110 2.37 -8.04 -5.75
N VAL A 111 2.06 -8.81 -4.71
CA VAL A 111 3.05 -9.55 -3.90
C VAL A 111 3.80 -10.58 -4.76
N ARG A 112 3.13 -11.27 -5.67
CA ARG A 112 3.75 -12.23 -6.59
C ARG A 112 4.80 -11.54 -7.48
N SER A 113 4.48 -10.35 -8.01
CA SER A 113 5.44 -9.57 -8.80
C SER A 113 6.67 -9.19 -7.98
N TYR A 114 6.47 -8.75 -6.73
CA TYR A 114 7.55 -8.46 -5.80
C TYR A 114 8.41 -9.70 -5.49
N LEU A 115 7.77 -10.83 -5.16
CA LEU A 115 8.45 -12.10 -4.87
C LEU A 115 9.23 -12.63 -6.08
N THR A 116 8.72 -12.48 -7.30
CA THR A 116 9.43 -12.83 -8.53
C THR A 116 10.74 -12.07 -8.66
N ILE A 117 10.71 -10.75 -8.46
CA ILE A 117 11.91 -9.91 -8.49
C ILE A 117 12.91 -10.34 -7.40
N GLN A 118 12.43 -10.55 -6.17
CA GLN A 118 13.29 -10.94 -5.05
C GLN A 118 13.88 -12.35 -5.27
N LYS A 119 13.11 -13.32 -5.79
CA LYS A 119 13.60 -14.65 -6.14
C LYS A 119 14.74 -14.60 -7.16
N MET A 120 14.61 -13.77 -8.19
CA MET A 120 15.69 -13.59 -9.19
C MET A 120 16.96 -12.98 -8.58
N ARG A 121 16.83 -12.12 -7.56
CA ARG A 121 17.97 -11.50 -6.85
C ARG A 121 18.65 -12.45 -5.87
N TYR A 122 17.86 -13.24 -5.15
CA TYR A 122 18.39 -14.17 -4.12
C TYR A 122 18.59 -15.59 -4.61
N ASN A 123 18.18 -15.90 -5.85
CA ASN A 123 18.28 -17.22 -6.49
C ASN A 123 17.71 -18.32 -5.58
N GLU A 124 18.46 -19.41 -5.41
CA GLU A 124 18.10 -20.59 -4.63
C GLU A 124 17.82 -20.30 -3.13
N LYS A 125 18.22 -19.12 -2.63
CA LYS A 125 18.02 -18.75 -1.24
C LYS A 125 16.59 -18.29 -0.90
N LEU A 126 15.77 -17.97 -1.92
CA LEU A 126 14.38 -17.57 -1.70
C LEU A 126 13.45 -18.46 -2.51
N ARG A 127 12.60 -19.18 -1.82
CA ARG A 127 11.44 -19.89 -2.37
C ARG A 127 10.18 -19.26 -1.85
N TYR A 128 9.09 -19.39 -2.58
CA TYR A 128 7.78 -18.97 -2.11
C TYR A 128 6.68 -19.89 -2.63
N GLU A 129 5.62 -20.00 -1.83
CA GLU A 129 4.40 -20.76 -2.09
C GLU A 129 3.19 -19.85 -1.80
N ILE A 130 2.19 -19.89 -2.67
CA ILE A 130 0.96 -19.12 -2.52
C ILE A 130 -0.19 -20.06 -2.76
N ASP A 131 -0.97 -20.32 -1.71
CA ASP A 131 -2.15 -21.18 -1.70
C ASP A 131 -3.36 -20.38 -1.22
N LEU A 132 -4.31 -20.13 -2.12
CA LEU A 132 -5.48 -19.31 -1.85
C LEU A 132 -6.73 -20.15 -2.01
N ASP A 133 -7.62 -20.07 -1.03
CA ASP A 133 -8.99 -20.48 -1.23
C ASP A 133 -9.63 -19.57 -2.30
N PRO A 134 -10.16 -20.13 -3.42
CA PRO A 134 -10.78 -19.34 -4.48
C PRO A 134 -11.90 -18.41 -3.99
N GLN A 135 -12.59 -18.78 -2.91
CA GLN A 135 -13.65 -17.97 -2.34
C GLN A 135 -13.16 -16.69 -1.66
N THR A 136 -11.86 -16.59 -1.38
CA THR A 136 -11.23 -15.40 -0.76
C THR A 136 -10.77 -14.36 -1.78
N GLU A 137 -10.64 -14.71 -3.06
CA GLU A 137 -10.03 -13.86 -4.09
C GLU A 137 -10.69 -12.49 -4.23
N ASP A 138 -12.02 -12.41 -4.09
CA ASP A 138 -12.81 -11.18 -4.25
C ASP A 138 -13.03 -10.39 -2.96
N CYS A 139 -12.47 -10.87 -1.83
CA CYS A 139 -12.51 -10.12 -0.57
C CYS A 139 -11.71 -8.82 -0.68
N LEU A 140 -12.29 -7.71 -0.22
CA LEU A 140 -11.68 -6.39 -0.24
C LEU A 140 -10.75 -6.18 0.95
N LEU A 141 -9.58 -5.62 0.68
CA LEU A 141 -8.55 -5.25 1.65
C LEU A 141 -8.08 -3.82 1.39
N PRO A 142 -7.58 -3.10 2.39
CA PRO A 142 -6.77 -1.90 2.12
C PRO A 142 -5.58 -2.24 1.23
N LYS A 143 -5.22 -1.35 0.31
CA LYS A 143 -4.07 -1.57 -0.58
C LYS A 143 -2.76 -1.76 0.18
N LEU A 144 -1.85 -2.57 -0.37
CA LEU A 144 -0.49 -2.77 0.13
C LEU A 144 -0.44 -3.24 1.60
N ILE A 145 -1.33 -4.17 1.98
CA ILE A 145 -1.34 -4.79 3.30
C ILE A 145 -0.38 -5.98 3.36
N LEU A 146 -0.33 -6.79 2.31
CA LEU A 146 0.48 -8.01 2.31
C LEU A 146 1.96 -7.75 2.02
N GLN A 147 2.28 -6.76 1.19
CA GLN A 147 3.66 -6.47 0.80
C GLN A 147 4.58 -6.21 2.00
N PRO A 148 4.27 -5.35 2.99
CA PRO A 148 5.14 -5.12 4.14
C PRO A 148 5.37 -6.39 4.97
N LEU A 149 4.39 -7.28 5.06
CA LEU A 149 4.51 -8.55 5.78
C LEU A 149 5.50 -9.48 5.07
N VAL A 150 5.39 -9.58 3.74
CA VAL A 150 6.31 -10.35 2.90
C VAL A 150 7.71 -9.76 2.89
N GLU A 151 7.84 -8.43 2.86
CA GLU A 151 9.13 -7.75 2.99
C GLU A 151 9.81 -8.12 4.30
N ASN A 152 9.09 -8.10 5.42
CA ASN A 152 9.60 -8.49 6.72
C ASN A 152 10.05 -9.97 6.74
N ALA A 153 9.26 -10.87 6.20
CA ALA A 153 9.59 -12.28 6.08
C ALA A 153 10.92 -12.48 5.33
N ILE A 154 11.12 -11.75 4.22
CA ILE A 154 12.34 -11.84 3.44
C ILE A 154 13.53 -11.21 4.16
N TYR A 155 13.42 -9.94 4.58
CA TYR A 155 14.57 -9.19 5.08
C TYR A 155 15.01 -9.63 6.48
N HIS A 156 14.08 -9.98 7.35
CA HIS A 156 14.36 -10.32 8.76
C HIS A 156 14.32 -11.83 9.02
N GLY A 157 13.53 -12.59 8.25
CA GLY A 157 13.47 -14.03 8.37
C GLY A 157 14.53 -14.72 7.52
N ILE A 158 14.40 -14.63 6.20
CA ILE A 158 15.12 -15.48 5.27
C ILE A 158 16.52 -14.98 4.93
N LYS A 159 16.68 -13.67 4.68
CA LYS A 159 17.96 -13.08 4.25
C LYS A 159 19.09 -13.31 5.24
N VAL A 160 18.77 -13.34 6.52
CA VAL A 160 19.73 -13.54 7.62
C VAL A 160 20.16 -15.01 7.71
N LYS A 161 19.35 -15.95 7.22
CA LYS A 161 19.59 -17.39 7.23
C LYS A 161 20.52 -17.79 6.07
N GLN A 162 21.65 -18.42 6.37
CA GLN A 162 22.65 -18.79 5.35
C GLN A 162 22.10 -19.74 4.28
N GLN A 163 21.22 -20.66 4.68
CA GLN A 163 20.63 -21.69 3.81
C GLN A 163 19.45 -21.16 2.98
N GLY A 164 19.05 -19.89 3.19
CA GLY A 164 17.83 -19.34 2.62
C GLY A 164 16.57 -19.90 3.27
N GLY A 165 15.43 -19.73 2.62
CA GLY A 165 14.16 -20.20 3.15
C GLY A 165 12.99 -20.00 2.18
N THR A 166 11.78 -20.25 2.73
CA THR A 166 10.53 -20.22 1.99
C THR A 166 9.56 -19.24 2.67
N VAL A 167 8.94 -18.37 1.87
CA VAL A 167 7.76 -17.58 2.29
C VAL A 167 6.54 -18.32 1.80
N ARG A 168 5.58 -18.59 2.71
CA ARG A 168 4.29 -19.17 2.38
C ARG A 168 3.19 -18.18 2.66
N ILE A 169 2.27 -18.02 1.73
CA ILE A 169 1.09 -17.18 1.86
C ILE A 169 -0.13 -18.06 1.63
N GLU A 170 -1.03 -18.09 2.60
CA GLU A 170 -2.25 -18.88 2.51
C GLU A 170 -3.46 -18.00 2.83
N SER A 171 -4.61 -18.31 2.23
CA SER A 171 -5.87 -17.70 2.61
C SER A 171 -6.95 -18.77 2.74
N LEU A 172 -7.84 -18.55 3.70
CA LEU A 172 -8.96 -19.45 3.99
C LEU A 172 -10.17 -18.63 4.43
N LEU A 173 -11.36 -19.07 4.03
CA LEU A 173 -12.62 -18.62 4.62
C LEU A 173 -12.98 -19.55 5.76
N GLU A 174 -13.09 -19.00 6.97
CA GLU A 174 -13.55 -19.74 8.14
C GLU A 174 -14.74 -19.02 8.75
N GLU A 175 -15.90 -19.68 8.71
CA GLU A 175 -17.20 -19.10 9.08
C GLU A 175 -17.43 -17.77 8.32
N ASP A 176 -17.53 -16.64 9.05
CA ASP A 176 -17.71 -15.30 8.49
C ASP A 176 -16.41 -14.46 8.53
N ARG A 177 -15.25 -15.12 8.52
CA ARG A 177 -13.93 -14.46 8.61
C ARG A 177 -13.01 -14.86 7.45
N LEU A 178 -12.29 -13.88 6.98
CA LEU A 178 -11.16 -14.06 6.06
C LEU A 178 -9.89 -14.24 6.88
N LEU A 179 -9.28 -15.41 6.81
CA LEU A 179 -7.96 -15.68 7.36
C LEU A 179 -6.91 -15.54 6.26
N ILE A 180 -5.85 -14.80 6.55
CA ILE A 180 -4.67 -14.73 5.68
C ILE A 180 -3.46 -14.97 6.55
N THR A 181 -2.58 -15.88 6.13
CA THR A 181 -1.30 -16.14 6.80
C THR A 181 -0.14 -15.81 5.88
N VAL A 182 0.89 -15.21 6.46
CA VAL A 182 2.21 -15.02 5.84
C VAL A 182 3.22 -15.65 6.77
N GLU A 183 3.82 -16.76 6.34
CA GLU A 183 4.79 -17.53 7.12
C GLU A 183 6.16 -17.52 6.42
N ASP A 184 7.24 -17.43 7.18
CA ASP A 184 8.60 -17.68 6.75
C ASP A 184 9.27 -18.76 7.64
N ASP A 185 10.07 -19.61 7.04
CA ASP A 185 10.93 -20.59 7.72
C ASP A 185 12.30 -20.01 8.07
N GLY A 186 12.36 -18.72 8.37
CA GLY A 186 13.57 -17.96 8.64
C GLY A 186 14.17 -18.18 10.03
N VAL A 187 14.81 -17.13 10.57
CA VAL A 187 15.48 -17.19 11.87
C VAL A 187 14.52 -17.07 13.06
N GLY A 188 13.27 -16.72 12.85
CA GLY A 188 12.30 -16.50 13.91
C GLY A 188 12.62 -15.29 14.77
N MET A 189 11.80 -15.07 15.80
CA MET A 189 11.94 -13.98 16.80
C MET A 189 11.99 -14.55 18.20
N THR A 190 12.74 -13.85 19.08
CA THR A 190 12.70 -14.14 20.52
C THR A 190 11.37 -13.68 21.13
N PRO A 191 10.99 -14.18 22.32
CA PRO A 191 9.78 -13.71 23.01
C PRO A 191 9.77 -12.20 23.23
N GLU A 192 10.92 -11.62 23.59
CA GLU A 192 11.07 -10.17 23.83
C GLU A 192 10.85 -9.36 22.54
N GLN A 193 11.35 -9.84 21.39
CA GLN A 193 11.12 -9.22 20.09
C GLN A 193 9.64 -9.31 19.69
N LEU A 194 9.00 -10.45 19.99
CA LEU A 194 7.60 -10.69 19.66
C LEU A 194 6.67 -9.77 20.48
N GLU A 195 6.96 -9.54 21.77
CA GLU A 195 6.18 -8.64 22.61
C GLU A 195 6.22 -7.19 22.12
N THR A 196 7.36 -6.76 21.55
CA THR A 196 7.57 -5.35 21.16
C THR A 196 7.23 -5.06 19.69
N ILE A 197 6.91 -6.08 18.86
CA ILE A 197 6.73 -5.90 17.41
C ILE A 197 5.55 -5.00 17.05
N LEU A 198 4.52 -4.95 17.88
CA LEU A 198 3.33 -4.12 17.70
C LEU A 198 3.37 -2.83 18.52
N ASP A 199 4.39 -2.64 19.37
CA ASP A 199 4.50 -1.46 20.24
C ASP A 199 5.09 -0.25 19.50
N LYS A 200 4.35 0.87 19.53
CA LYS A 200 4.75 2.14 18.91
C LYS A 200 5.95 2.80 19.59
N LYS A 201 6.17 2.55 20.89
CA LYS A 201 7.14 3.28 21.73
C LYS A 201 8.61 3.01 21.40
N GLU A 202 8.93 1.88 20.76
CA GLU A 202 10.29 1.50 20.37
C GLU A 202 10.57 1.65 18.87
N SER A 203 9.62 2.19 18.08
CA SER A 203 9.71 2.25 16.63
C SER A 203 10.63 3.34 16.07
N ASP A 204 11.24 4.19 16.90
CA ASP A 204 12.07 5.31 16.44
C ASP A 204 13.42 4.89 15.82
N ALA A 205 13.81 3.62 15.88
CA ALA A 205 15.13 3.19 15.45
C ALA A 205 15.20 2.25 14.23
N GLU A 206 14.09 1.57 13.83
CA GLU A 206 14.14 0.62 12.71
C GLU A 206 12.93 0.77 11.78
N SER A 207 13.18 1.04 10.50
CA SER A 207 12.16 1.22 9.44
C SER A 207 11.17 0.05 9.30
N THR A 208 11.51 -1.11 9.80
CA THR A 208 10.73 -2.37 9.73
C THR A 208 9.54 -2.39 10.68
N LYS A 209 9.74 -1.92 11.91
CA LYS A 209 8.66 -1.83 12.92
C LYS A 209 7.58 -0.84 12.46
N ILE A 210 7.98 0.19 11.72
CA ILE A 210 7.06 1.17 11.13
C ILE A 210 6.14 0.50 10.10
N GLY A 211 6.66 -0.39 9.27
CA GLY A 211 5.87 -1.10 8.25
C GLY A 211 4.78 -1.98 8.84
N VAL A 212 5.11 -2.77 9.86
CA VAL A 212 4.16 -3.67 10.56
C VAL A 212 3.10 -2.89 11.33
N TYR A 213 3.52 -1.88 12.07
CA TYR A 213 2.62 -1.01 12.81
C TYR A 213 1.60 -0.34 11.87
N ASN A 214 2.07 0.19 10.74
CA ASN A 214 1.21 0.83 9.74
C ASN A 214 0.19 -0.17 9.13
N VAL A 215 0.56 -1.44 8.93
CA VAL A 215 -0.38 -2.48 8.48
C VAL A 215 -1.50 -2.67 9.50
N ASN A 216 -1.16 -2.84 10.78
CA ASN A 216 -2.16 -3.01 11.83
C ASN A 216 -3.08 -1.78 11.95
N GLU A 217 -2.51 -0.57 11.96
CA GLU A 217 -3.28 0.67 12.00
C GLU A 217 -4.26 0.79 10.83
N ARG A 218 -3.83 0.46 9.60
CA ARG A 218 -4.67 0.48 8.41
C ARG A 218 -5.79 -0.56 8.45
N LEU A 219 -5.52 -1.76 8.98
CA LEU A 219 -6.54 -2.79 9.18
C LEU A 219 -7.58 -2.32 10.19
N GLN A 220 -7.16 -1.71 11.30
CA GLN A 220 -8.06 -1.16 12.32
C GLN A 220 -8.90 0.01 11.78
N LEU A 221 -8.32 0.89 10.96
CA LEU A 221 -9.06 1.99 10.33
C LEU A 221 -10.13 1.51 9.34
N PHE A 222 -9.85 0.41 8.61
CA PHE A 222 -10.76 -0.08 7.58
C PHE A 222 -11.84 -1.02 8.12
N PHE A 223 -11.46 -1.97 8.98
CA PHE A 223 -12.35 -3.01 9.50
C PHE A 223 -12.85 -2.75 10.93
N GLY A 224 -12.28 -1.75 11.62
CA GLY A 224 -12.57 -1.50 13.02
C GLY A 224 -11.92 -2.52 13.97
N PRO A 225 -12.44 -2.65 15.20
CA PRO A 225 -11.87 -3.52 16.24
C PRO A 225 -11.99 -5.02 15.93
N ASP A 226 -12.77 -5.39 14.91
CA ASP A 226 -12.96 -6.78 14.50
C ASP A 226 -11.80 -7.33 13.66
N ALA A 227 -10.92 -6.47 13.17
CA ALA A 227 -9.69 -6.90 12.52
C ALA A 227 -8.65 -7.29 13.57
N VAL A 228 -8.05 -8.46 13.42
CA VAL A 228 -7.03 -8.97 14.34
C VAL A 228 -5.79 -9.34 13.55
N MET A 229 -4.64 -8.83 13.98
CA MET A 229 -3.31 -9.25 13.49
C MET A 229 -2.54 -9.89 14.63
N LYS A 230 -2.11 -11.13 14.44
CA LYS A 230 -1.34 -11.90 15.43
C LYS A 230 -0.02 -12.39 14.84
N TYR A 231 0.99 -12.40 15.68
CA TYR A 231 2.30 -12.97 15.37
C TYR A 231 2.53 -14.23 16.19
N TYR A 232 3.07 -15.23 15.49
CA TYR A 232 3.55 -16.48 16.09
C TYR A 232 4.98 -16.67 15.62
N SER A 233 5.92 -16.88 16.52
CA SER A 233 7.29 -17.10 16.14
C SER A 233 7.98 -18.10 17.08
N THR A 234 8.92 -18.86 16.48
CA THR A 234 9.79 -19.77 17.20
C THR A 234 11.23 -19.49 16.75
N PRO A 235 12.12 -19.07 17.65
CA PRO A 235 13.51 -18.78 17.30
C PRO A 235 14.19 -19.94 16.55
N GLY A 236 14.86 -19.63 15.45
CA GLY A 236 15.55 -20.60 14.59
C GLY A 236 14.64 -21.45 13.71
N VAL A 237 13.31 -21.31 13.81
CA VAL A 237 12.35 -22.18 13.10
C VAL A 237 11.50 -21.42 12.10
N ARG A 238 10.69 -20.45 12.58
CA ARG A 238 9.74 -19.74 11.75
C ARG A 238 9.19 -18.47 12.39
N THR A 239 8.63 -17.60 11.53
CA THR A 239 7.68 -16.55 11.92
C THR A 239 6.42 -16.67 11.07
N MET A 240 5.25 -16.51 11.69
CA MET A 240 3.95 -16.48 11.02
C MET A 240 3.17 -15.26 11.48
N VAL A 241 2.64 -14.51 10.53
CA VAL A 241 1.66 -13.44 10.74
C VAL A 241 0.32 -13.94 10.30
N MET A 242 -0.68 -13.84 11.16
CA MET A 242 -2.07 -14.21 10.88
C MET A 242 -2.95 -12.97 10.92
N LEU A 243 -3.65 -12.71 9.86
CA LEU A 243 -4.72 -11.72 9.77
C LEU A 243 -6.06 -12.43 9.86
N VAL A 244 -6.91 -12.00 10.78
CA VAL A 244 -8.30 -12.47 10.92
C VAL A 244 -9.20 -11.25 10.68
N LEU A 245 -9.89 -11.23 9.55
CA LEU A 245 -10.56 -10.04 9.04
C LEU A 245 -12.05 -10.31 8.78
N PRO A 246 -12.95 -9.33 8.99
CA PRO A 246 -14.31 -9.41 8.47
C PRO A 246 -14.32 -9.55 6.95
N ILE A 247 -15.29 -10.29 6.42
CA ILE A 247 -15.47 -10.42 4.98
C ILE A 247 -16.15 -9.15 4.46
N VAL A 248 -15.45 -8.42 3.60
CA VAL A 248 -16.01 -7.31 2.81
C VAL A 248 -15.83 -7.67 1.34
N ARG A 249 -16.91 -7.65 0.58
CA ARG A 249 -16.88 -7.85 -0.88
C ARG A 249 -17.28 -6.57 -1.59
N GLY A 250 -16.66 -6.29 -2.73
CA GLY A 250 -17.09 -5.20 -3.62
C GLY A 250 -18.54 -5.44 -4.07
N LYS A 251 -19.32 -4.38 -4.22
CA LYS A 251 -20.56 -4.50 -4.98
C LYS A 251 -20.18 -4.93 -6.39
N GLU A 252 -20.75 -6.01 -6.90
CA GLU A 252 -20.73 -6.30 -8.32
C GLU A 252 -21.28 -5.06 -9.03
N GLU A 253 -20.44 -4.39 -9.85
CA GLU A 253 -20.97 -3.49 -10.84
C GLU A 253 -21.79 -4.36 -11.79
N ASP A 254 -23.11 -4.27 -11.71
CA ASP A 254 -24.04 -4.83 -12.68
C ASP A 254 -23.63 -4.33 -14.05
N SER A 255 -22.81 -5.11 -14.74
CA SER A 255 -22.58 -4.95 -16.16
C SER A 255 -23.81 -5.45 -16.92
N HIS A 256 -24.93 -4.76 -16.77
CA HIS A 256 -25.97 -4.78 -17.80
C HIS A 256 -25.45 -3.91 -18.95
N ALA A 257 -24.70 -4.55 -19.84
CA ALA A 257 -24.59 -4.09 -21.20
C ALA A 257 -26.01 -4.06 -21.76
N GLU A 258 -26.52 -2.89 -22.02
CA GLU A 258 -27.65 -2.70 -22.89
C GLU A 258 -27.22 -3.13 -24.30
N ASP A 259 -28.06 -4.02 -24.89
CA ASP A 259 -28.09 -4.39 -26.31
C ASP A 259 -28.31 -3.19 -27.23
#